data_7978e3dc152a5b667fe2dc4bb574c90a
#
_entry.id   7978e3dc152a5b667fe2dc4bb574c90a
#
_cell.length_a   1.000
_cell.length_b   1.000
_cell.length_c   1.000
_cell.angle_alpha   90.00
_cell.angle_beta   90.00
_cell.angle_gamma   90.00
#
_symmetry.space_group_name_H-M   'P 1'
#
loop_
_entity.id
_entity.type
_entity.pdbx_description
1 polymer ?
#
loop_
_entity_poly.entity_id
_entity_poly.type
_entity_poly.pdbx_seq_one_letter_code
_entity_poly.pdbx_strand_id
1 'polypeptide(L)'
;MSAPGTAVPTEWRRAFDQCMLDLLRGRPRVVQTSALALQGLCQQARAQHTQSEPQVRMFWVLAGHFFDHLNQAPAPSPWQNWHTVVCARIMAAAPGLAPMAPTPNQQAEALSAMFLEFVHAQVEYWQSVMQRWADAPQDAGAAHECLGPTAQLHMLLGDMQLDGMTDLCAALLHCIEAALAHSDLAAGAERAAPAVPEMLRLLHQYAAGFVRSPDPSLVAVLRHQPV
;
A
#
# COMPACT_ATOMS: atom_id res chain seq x y z
N MET A 1 22.13 3.90 28.39
CA MET A 1 22.32 2.56 27.81
C MET A 1 21.39 2.49 26.60
N SER A 2 21.94 2.65 25.40
CA SER A 2 21.17 2.53 24.16
C SER A 2 20.75 1.08 23.97
N ALA A 3 19.49 0.82 23.76
CA ALA A 3 18.96 -0.54 23.49
C ALA A 3 19.67 -1.08 22.23
N PRO A 4 20.26 -2.28 22.28
CA PRO A 4 20.84 -2.93 21.11
C PRO A 4 19.67 -3.42 20.25
N GLY A 5 19.51 -2.88 19.04
CA GLY A 5 18.57 -3.48 18.07
C GLY A 5 17.80 -2.52 17.17
N THR A 6 17.91 -1.20 17.36
CA THR A 6 17.11 -0.23 16.57
C THR A 6 17.84 0.35 15.34
N ALA A 7 19.09 -0.01 15.10
CA ALA A 7 19.84 0.51 13.96
C ALA A 7 19.48 -0.25 12.67
N VAL A 8 19.22 0.50 11.61
CA VAL A 8 19.04 -0.05 10.26
C VAL A 8 20.28 -0.85 9.87
N PRO A 9 20.14 -2.10 9.41
CA PRO A 9 21.28 -2.91 8.97
C PRO A 9 22.08 -2.19 7.86
N THR A 10 23.40 -2.26 7.94
CA THR A 10 24.30 -1.62 6.95
C THR A 10 24.02 -2.11 5.53
N GLU A 11 23.65 -3.38 5.37
CA GLU A 11 23.29 -4.00 4.10
C GLU A 11 22.03 -3.37 3.51
N TRP A 12 21.01 -3.16 4.33
CA TRP A 12 19.79 -2.49 3.92
C TRP A 12 20.07 -1.07 3.42
N ARG A 13 20.88 -0.31 4.17
CA ARG A 13 21.24 1.04 3.79
C ARG A 13 21.93 1.09 2.43
N ARG A 14 22.92 0.22 2.21
CA ARG A 14 23.62 0.14 0.92
C ARG A 14 22.68 -0.20 -0.23
N ALA A 15 21.79 -1.18 -0.03
CA ALA A 15 20.80 -1.57 -1.02
C ALA A 15 19.82 -0.42 -1.30
N PHE A 16 19.42 0.33 -0.27
CA PHE A 16 18.56 1.49 -0.40
C PHE A 16 19.22 2.62 -1.18
N ASP A 17 20.44 3.01 -0.81
CA ASP A 17 21.19 4.06 -1.50
C ASP A 17 21.41 3.69 -2.99
N GLN A 18 21.68 2.41 -3.28
CA GLN A 18 21.81 1.93 -4.66
C GLN A 18 20.48 2.00 -5.41
N CYS A 19 19.38 1.57 -4.80
CA CYS A 19 18.03 1.64 -5.39
C CYS A 19 17.66 3.10 -5.71
N MET A 20 17.94 4.03 -4.80
CA MET A 20 17.72 5.46 -5.02
C MET A 20 18.52 6.02 -6.19
N LEU A 21 19.80 5.65 -6.29
CA LEU A 21 20.63 6.06 -7.43
C LEU A 21 20.11 5.53 -8.76
N ASP A 22 19.61 4.31 -8.78
CA ASP A 22 19.06 3.68 -9.99
C ASP A 22 17.70 4.26 -10.36
N LEU A 23 16.88 4.62 -9.36
CA LEU A 23 15.65 5.43 -9.56
C LEU A 23 15.98 6.76 -10.24
N LEU A 24 16.93 7.52 -9.67
CA LEU A 24 17.33 8.82 -10.21
C LEU A 24 17.93 8.73 -11.63
N ARG A 25 18.58 7.60 -11.94
CA ARG A 25 19.15 7.32 -13.28
C ARG A 25 18.14 6.81 -14.29
N GLY A 26 16.90 6.58 -13.90
CA GLY A 26 15.84 6.05 -14.76
C GLY A 26 16.14 4.65 -15.30
N ARG A 27 16.64 3.73 -14.47
CA ARG A 27 17.01 2.35 -14.84
C ARG A 27 16.01 1.33 -14.28
N PRO A 28 14.81 1.15 -14.86
CA PRO A 28 13.70 0.39 -14.26
C PRO A 28 14.07 -1.04 -13.85
N ARG A 29 14.77 -1.78 -14.72
CA ARG A 29 15.15 -3.18 -14.43
C ARG A 29 16.10 -3.33 -13.26
N VAL A 30 17.04 -2.38 -13.10
CA VAL A 30 18.00 -2.39 -11.98
C VAL A 30 17.27 -2.03 -10.68
N VAL A 31 16.34 -1.07 -10.75
CA VAL A 31 15.50 -0.71 -9.61
C VAL A 31 14.66 -1.90 -9.13
N GLN A 32 14.04 -2.65 -10.04
CA GLN A 32 13.28 -3.85 -9.68
C GLN A 32 14.16 -4.88 -8.92
N THR A 33 15.38 -5.11 -9.39
CA THR A 33 16.32 -6.02 -8.71
C THR A 33 16.69 -5.52 -7.32
N SER A 34 16.98 -4.22 -7.19
CA SER A 34 17.32 -3.60 -5.90
C SER A 34 16.11 -3.57 -4.96
N ALA A 35 14.91 -3.31 -5.48
CA ALA A 35 13.66 -3.33 -4.72
C ALA A 35 13.34 -4.72 -4.19
N LEU A 36 13.53 -5.78 -4.97
CA LEU A 36 13.35 -7.16 -4.52
C LEU A 36 14.30 -7.51 -3.36
N ALA A 37 15.56 -7.10 -3.45
CA ALA A 37 16.52 -7.31 -2.36
C ALA A 37 16.10 -6.54 -1.08
N LEU A 38 15.65 -5.28 -1.23
CA LEU A 38 15.17 -4.47 -0.12
C LEU A 38 13.91 -5.03 0.52
N GLN A 39 12.96 -5.53 -0.28
CA GLN A 39 11.78 -6.23 0.22
C GLN A 39 12.15 -7.41 1.12
N GLY A 40 13.09 -8.26 0.69
CA GLY A 40 13.58 -9.38 1.49
C GLY A 40 14.22 -8.93 2.80
N LEU A 41 15.04 -7.87 2.78
CA LEU A 41 15.64 -7.30 3.98
C LEU A 41 14.59 -6.69 4.93
N CYS A 42 13.56 -6.04 4.40
CA CYS A 42 12.45 -5.53 5.21
C CYS A 42 11.65 -6.66 5.89
N GLN A 43 11.39 -7.76 5.17
CA GLN A 43 10.72 -8.93 5.74
C GLN A 43 11.54 -9.57 6.88
N GLN A 44 12.85 -9.71 6.71
CA GLN A 44 13.73 -10.20 7.75
C GLN A 44 13.76 -9.28 8.98
N ALA A 45 13.87 -7.97 8.77
CA ALA A 45 13.84 -6.99 9.85
C ALA A 45 12.49 -6.99 10.59
N ARG A 46 11.36 -7.08 9.86
CA ARG A 46 10.02 -7.22 10.45
C ARG A 46 9.92 -8.43 11.38
N ALA A 47 10.51 -9.56 10.99
CA ALA A 47 10.50 -10.79 11.79
C ALA A 47 11.35 -10.68 13.06
N GLN A 48 12.38 -9.84 13.06
CA GLN A 48 13.27 -9.63 14.22
C GLN A 48 12.68 -8.67 15.26
N HIS A 49 11.76 -7.77 14.84
CA HIS A 49 11.14 -6.81 15.75
C HIS A 49 9.83 -7.35 16.31
N THR A 50 9.78 -7.49 17.64
CA THR A 50 8.62 -7.99 18.37
C THR A 50 7.55 -6.91 18.59
N GLN A 51 6.46 -7.27 19.27
CA GLN A 51 5.40 -6.35 19.66
C GLN A 51 5.87 -5.20 20.60
N SER A 52 7.03 -5.34 21.25
CA SER A 52 7.61 -4.29 22.10
C SER A 52 8.13 -3.08 21.32
N GLU A 53 8.29 -3.19 20.00
CA GLU A 53 8.77 -2.11 19.12
C GLU A 53 7.80 -1.87 17.94
N PRO A 54 6.53 -1.49 18.21
CA PRO A 54 5.50 -1.45 17.18
C PRO A 54 5.78 -0.44 16.06
N GLN A 55 6.39 0.70 16.37
CA GLN A 55 6.75 1.73 15.38
C GLN A 55 7.86 1.23 14.43
N VAL A 56 8.88 0.58 14.95
CA VAL A 56 9.96 0.00 14.14
C VAL A 56 9.42 -1.10 13.24
N ARG A 57 8.56 -1.96 13.77
CA ARG A 57 7.89 -3.00 12.98
C ARG A 57 7.04 -2.39 11.87
N MET A 58 6.26 -1.35 12.18
CA MET A 58 5.41 -0.64 11.20
C MET A 58 6.25 -0.02 10.08
N PHE A 59 7.41 0.57 10.42
CA PHE A 59 8.35 1.06 9.41
C PHE A 59 8.75 -0.04 8.41
N TRP A 60 9.15 -1.22 8.91
CA TRP A 60 9.57 -2.32 8.04
C TRP A 60 8.42 -2.89 7.20
N VAL A 61 7.19 -2.87 7.72
CA VAL A 61 5.98 -3.24 6.97
C VAL A 61 5.79 -2.29 5.79
N LEU A 62 5.73 -1.00 6.04
CA LEU A 62 5.49 0.02 5.01
C LEU A 62 6.61 0.07 3.96
N ALA A 63 7.87 0.02 4.39
CA ALA A 63 9.00 -0.02 3.48
C ALA A 63 8.96 -1.29 2.62
N GLY A 64 8.59 -2.44 3.20
CA GLY A 64 8.44 -3.70 2.48
C GLY A 64 7.37 -3.63 1.39
N HIS A 65 6.19 -3.11 1.69
CA HIS A 65 5.12 -2.91 0.70
C HIS A 65 5.51 -1.94 -0.41
N PHE A 66 6.22 -0.86 -0.07
CA PHE A 66 6.70 0.08 -1.08
C PHE A 66 7.71 -0.57 -2.04
N PHE A 67 8.67 -1.35 -1.53
CA PHE A 67 9.63 -2.04 -2.39
C PHE A 67 9.00 -3.18 -3.17
N ASP A 68 7.98 -3.86 -2.63
CA ASP A 68 7.18 -4.82 -3.38
C ASP A 68 6.48 -4.15 -4.56
N HIS A 69 5.85 -3.01 -4.34
CA HIS A 69 5.26 -2.21 -5.41
C HIS A 69 6.28 -1.83 -6.49
N LEU A 70 7.48 -1.35 -6.10
CA LEU A 70 8.53 -1.01 -7.07
C LEU A 70 9.02 -2.23 -7.86
N ASN A 71 9.06 -3.42 -7.24
CA ASN A 71 9.44 -4.66 -7.89
C ASN A 71 8.40 -5.13 -8.91
N GLN A 72 7.12 -4.94 -8.62
CA GLN A 72 6.00 -5.37 -9.48
C GLN A 72 5.65 -4.36 -10.57
N ALA A 73 6.17 -3.13 -10.49
CA ALA A 73 5.87 -2.08 -11.47
C ALA A 73 6.24 -2.53 -12.89
N PRO A 74 5.29 -2.44 -13.85
CA PRO A 74 5.58 -2.85 -15.23
C PRO A 74 6.68 -1.98 -15.84
N ALA A 75 7.68 -2.61 -16.48
CA ALA A 75 8.70 -1.88 -17.23
C ALA A 75 8.19 -1.60 -18.66
N PRO A 76 8.35 -0.36 -19.18
CA PRO A 76 8.94 0.82 -18.58
C PRO A 76 7.89 1.72 -17.94
N SER A 77 7.64 1.56 -16.67
CA SER A 77 6.83 2.54 -15.96
C SER A 77 7.68 3.78 -15.72
N PRO A 78 7.27 4.98 -16.17
CA PRO A 78 7.96 6.20 -15.78
C PRO A 78 7.84 6.31 -14.26
N TRP A 79 9.00 6.48 -13.60
CA TRP A 79 9.02 6.76 -12.17
C TRP A 79 8.26 8.05 -11.93
N GLN A 80 7.19 7.97 -11.17
CA GLN A 80 6.38 9.12 -10.83
C GLN A 80 7.05 9.89 -9.69
N ASN A 81 6.79 11.18 -9.59
CA ASN A 81 7.37 12.03 -8.54
C ASN A 81 7.09 11.50 -7.12
N TRP A 82 5.94 10.84 -6.90
CA TRP A 82 5.59 10.28 -5.61
C TRP A 82 6.54 9.17 -5.14
N HIS A 83 7.16 8.39 -6.03
CA HIS A 83 8.17 7.39 -5.64
C HIS A 83 9.36 8.06 -4.93
N THR A 84 9.82 9.21 -5.46
CA THR A 84 10.89 9.98 -4.83
C THR A 84 10.47 10.55 -3.48
N VAL A 85 9.22 11.01 -3.37
CA VAL A 85 8.67 11.52 -2.11
C VAL A 85 8.61 10.42 -1.06
N VAL A 86 8.07 9.24 -1.40
CA VAL A 86 8.03 8.10 -0.47
C VAL A 86 9.43 7.65 -0.07
N CYS A 87 10.39 7.59 -0.99
CA CYS A 87 11.78 7.29 -0.65
C CYS A 87 12.37 8.30 0.35
N ALA A 88 12.09 9.60 0.18
CA ALA A 88 12.53 10.63 1.13
C ALA A 88 11.87 10.44 2.52
N ARG A 89 10.59 10.04 2.56
CA ARG A 89 9.89 9.71 3.81
C ARG A 89 10.45 8.45 4.48
N ILE A 90 10.77 7.41 3.70
CA ILE A 90 11.47 6.21 4.21
C ILE A 90 12.78 6.59 4.88
N MET A 91 13.60 7.45 4.26
CA MET A 91 14.85 7.93 4.84
C MET A 91 14.64 8.68 6.15
N ALA A 92 13.63 9.54 6.21
CA ALA A 92 13.30 10.32 7.41
C ALA A 92 12.75 9.46 8.56
N ALA A 93 12.00 8.39 8.24
CA ALA A 93 11.39 7.49 9.22
C ALA A 93 12.32 6.33 9.65
N ALA A 94 13.41 6.08 8.92
CA ALA A 94 14.26 4.92 9.14
C ALA A 94 14.92 4.94 10.54
N PRO A 95 14.75 3.88 11.34
CA PRO A 95 15.29 3.82 12.69
C PRO A 95 16.81 3.96 12.70
N GLY A 96 17.35 4.87 13.51
CA GLY A 96 18.79 5.05 13.70
C GLY A 96 19.54 5.72 12.55
N LEU A 97 18.86 6.25 11.51
CA LEU A 97 19.49 7.01 10.42
C LEU A 97 19.51 8.53 10.69
N ALA A 98 18.60 9.03 11.51
CA ALA A 98 18.59 10.43 11.87
C ALA A 98 19.83 10.77 12.72
N PRO A 99 20.51 11.92 12.49
CA PRO A 99 21.68 12.35 13.26
C PRO A 99 21.37 12.60 14.75
N MET A 100 20.12 12.83 15.09
CA MET A 100 19.57 12.82 16.45
C MET A 100 18.42 11.81 16.48
N ALA A 101 18.37 10.97 17.51
CA ALA A 101 17.25 10.06 17.69
C ALA A 101 15.94 10.87 17.75
N PRO A 102 14.97 10.64 16.81
CA PRO A 102 13.70 11.34 16.84
C PRO A 102 12.96 10.99 18.13
N THR A 103 12.22 11.94 18.66
CA THR A 103 11.28 11.63 19.75
C THR A 103 10.23 10.62 19.25
N PRO A 104 9.60 9.82 20.15
CA PRO A 104 8.55 8.87 19.73
C PRO A 104 7.43 9.53 18.92
N ASN A 105 7.05 10.77 19.23
CA ASN A 105 6.04 11.53 18.49
C ASN A 105 6.52 11.87 17.07
N GLN A 106 7.75 12.36 16.91
CA GLN A 106 8.32 12.68 15.60
C GLN A 106 8.43 11.42 14.71
N GLN A 107 8.75 10.27 15.29
CA GLN A 107 8.79 9.01 14.57
C GLN A 107 7.39 8.56 14.16
N ALA A 108 6.38 8.69 15.02
CA ALA A 108 5.00 8.39 14.69
C ALA A 108 4.46 9.30 13.58
N GLU A 109 4.75 10.60 13.63
CA GLU A 109 4.39 11.56 12.58
C GLU A 109 5.05 11.21 11.24
N ALA A 110 6.34 10.86 11.25
CA ALA A 110 7.06 10.47 10.04
C ALA A 110 6.49 9.18 9.41
N LEU A 111 6.12 8.20 10.23
CA LEU A 111 5.49 6.96 9.79
C LEU A 111 4.09 7.20 9.22
N SER A 112 3.29 8.04 9.89
CA SER A 112 1.96 8.42 9.41
C SER A 112 2.04 9.15 8.08
N ALA A 113 2.98 10.09 7.93
CA ALA A 113 3.21 10.79 6.68
C ALA A 113 3.66 9.83 5.55
N MET A 114 4.57 8.90 5.84
CA MET A 114 5.01 7.89 4.88
C MET A 114 3.85 6.99 4.43
N PHE A 115 3.01 6.54 5.37
CA PHE A 115 1.83 5.74 5.09
C PHE A 115 0.84 6.50 4.20
N LEU A 116 0.48 7.72 4.56
CA LEU A 116 -0.49 8.51 3.81
C LEU A 116 -0.02 8.78 2.38
N GLU A 117 1.23 9.16 2.18
CA GLU A 117 1.79 9.37 0.84
C GLU A 117 1.74 8.09 -0.01
N PHE A 118 2.12 6.94 0.57
CA PHE A 118 2.12 5.68 -0.14
C PHE A 118 0.71 5.19 -0.45
N VAL A 119 -0.18 5.18 0.55
CA VAL A 119 -1.57 4.74 0.39
C VAL A 119 -2.32 5.66 -0.58
N HIS A 120 -2.11 6.97 -0.52
CA HIS A 120 -2.76 7.90 -1.43
C HIS A 120 -2.42 7.58 -2.89
N ALA A 121 -1.15 7.36 -3.19
CA ALA A 121 -0.71 6.97 -4.53
C ALA A 121 -1.29 5.61 -4.98
N GLN A 122 -1.38 4.64 -4.05
CA GLN A 122 -2.00 3.33 -4.35
C GLN A 122 -3.50 3.47 -4.63
N VAL A 123 -4.20 4.30 -3.86
CA VAL A 123 -5.63 4.55 -4.03
C VAL A 123 -5.91 5.34 -5.31
N GLU A 124 -5.10 6.31 -5.70
CA GLU A 124 -5.22 7.01 -6.98
C GLU A 124 -5.09 6.04 -8.17
N TYR A 125 -4.10 5.15 -8.13
CA TYR A 125 -3.95 4.11 -9.14
C TYR A 125 -5.15 3.15 -9.16
N TRP A 126 -5.54 2.62 -8.00
CA TRP A 126 -6.71 1.75 -7.84
C TRP A 126 -8.00 2.42 -8.34
N GLN A 127 -8.22 3.70 -8.00
CA GLN A 127 -9.36 4.48 -8.50
C GLN A 127 -9.36 4.55 -10.03
N SER A 128 -8.21 4.77 -10.67
CA SER A 128 -8.11 4.81 -12.13
C SER A 128 -8.47 3.48 -12.78
N VAL A 129 -8.13 2.36 -12.15
CA VAL A 129 -8.47 1.02 -12.63
C VAL A 129 -9.97 0.76 -12.45
N MET A 130 -10.53 1.08 -11.29
CA MET A 130 -11.97 0.96 -11.02
C MET A 130 -12.81 1.81 -11.99
N GLN A 131 -12.33 3.03 -12.31
CA GLN A 131 -12.99 3.90 -13.27
C GLN A 131 -13.02 3.29 -14.67
N ARG A 132 -11.91 2.66 -15.13
CA ARG A 132 -11.89 1.96 -16.43
C ARG A 132 -12.94 0.86 -16.50
N TRP A 133 -13.12 0.09 -15.42
CA TRP A 133 -14.18 -0.93 -15.39
C TRP A 133 -15.58 -0.29 -15.40
N ALA A 134 -15.79 0.81 -14.66
CA ALA A 134 -17.05 1.54 -14.67
C ALA A 134 -17.38 2.13 -16.07
N ASP A 135 -16.37 2.61 -16.82
CA ASP A 135 -16.52 3.14 -18.16
C ASP A 135 -16.76 2.05 -19.22
N ALA A 136 -16.27 0.84 -18.98
CA ALA A 136 -16.46 -0.33 -19.84
C ALA A 136 -16.99 -1.54 -19.05
N PRO A 137 -18.24 -1.47 -18.54
CA PRO A 137 -18.76 -2.41 -17.54
C PRO A 137 -18.96 -3.84 -18.07
N GLN A 138 -18.91 -4.06 -19.37
CA GLN A 138 -18.99 -5.40 -20.00
C GLN A 138 -17.61 -5.99 -20.31
N ASP A 139 -16.51 -5.25 -20.05
CA ASP A 139 -15.16 -5.70 -20.34
C ASP A 139 -14.61 -6.55 -19.19
N ALA A 140 -14.50 -7.85 -19.42
CA ALA A 140 -13.93 -8.79 -18.45
C ALA A 140 -12.43 -8.50 -18.18
N GLY A 141 -11.70 -7.95 -19.15
CA GLY A 141 -10.31 -7.55 -18.97
C GLY A 141 -10.21 -6.40 -17.97
N ALA A 142 -11.05 -5.37 -18.10
CA ALA A 142 -11.11 -4.24 -17.17
C ALA A 142 -11.50 -4.70 -15.75
N ALA A 143 -12.47 -5.61 -15.62
CA ALA A 143 -12.83 -6.19 -14.32
C ALA A 143 -11.66 -6.98 -13.71
N HIS A 144 -10.96 -7.78 -14.51
CA HIS A 144 -9.81 -8.58 -14.05
C HIS A 144 -8.65 -7.70 -13.59
N GLU A 145 -8.39 -6.58 -14.28
CA GLU A 145 -7.37 -5.61 -13.87
C GLU A 145 -7.61 -5.02 -12.48
N CYS A 146 -8.86 -4.99 -11.99
CA CYS A 146 -9.19 -4.47 -10.65
C CYS A 146 -8.72 -5.40 -9.52
N LEU A 147 -8.55 -6.70 -9.75
CA LEU A 147 -8.20 -7.68 -8.70
C LEU A 147 -6.85 -7.39 -8.05
N GLY A 148 -5.80 -7.21 -8.86
CA GLY A 148 -4.43 -7.01 -8.37
C GLY A 148 -4.31 -5.80 -7.44
N PRO A 149 -4.67 -4.58 -7.89
CA PRO A 149 -4.62 -3.38 -7.07
C PRO A 149 -5.50 -3.44 -5.82
N THR A 150 -6.69 -4.07 -5.90
CA THR A 150 -7.57 -4.25 -4.74
C THR A 150 -6.95 -5.21 -3.71
N ALA A 151 -6.33 -6.31 -4.16
CA ALA A 151 -5.64 -7.25 -3.29
C ALA A 151 -4.40 -6.62 -2.63
N GLN A 152 -3.65 -5.79 -3.35
CA GLN A 152 -2.51 -5.06 -2.79
C GLN A 152 -2.96 -4.08 -1.70
N LEU A 153 -4.02 -3.31 -1.93
CA LEU A 153 -4.61 -2.43 -0.90
C LEU A 153 -5.10 -3.25 0.30
N HIS A 154 -5.80 -4.36 0.08
CA HIS A 154 -6.26 -5.24 1.15
C HIS A 154 -5.10 -5.70 2.06
N MET A 155 -4.00 -6.17 1.47
CA MET A 155 -2.83 -6.61 2.23
C MET A 155 -2.17 -5.46 3.00
N LEU A 156 -1.95 -4.31 2.35
CA LEU A 156 -1.34 -3.13 2.97
C LEU A 156 -2.16 -2.64 4.16
N LEU A 157 -3.47 -2.47 3.99
CA LEU A 157 -4.38 -1.98 5.02
C LEU A 157 -4.52 -2.97 6.17
N GLY A 158 -4.52 -4.29 5.88
CA GLY A 158 -4.54 -5.35 6.88
C GLY A 158 -3.26 -5.39 7.72
N ASP A 159 -2.10 -5.28 7.10
CA ASP A 159 -0.82 -5.21 7.79
C ASP A 159 -0.70 -3.94 8.67
N MET A 160 -1.42 -2.87 8.33
CA MET A 160 -1.55 -1.64 9.11
C MET A 160 -2.65 -1.69 10.17
N GLN A 161 -3.37 -2.82 10.28
CA GLN A 161 -4.50 -3.01 11.22
C GLN A 161 -5.63 -1.99 11.02
N LEU A 162 -5.92 -1.63 9.79
CA LEU A 162 -7.01 -0.74 9.41
C LEU A 162 -8.25 -1.56 9.00
N ASP A 163 -8.79 -2.32 9.94
CA ASP A 163 -9.80 -3.36 9.74
C ASP A 163 -10.99 -2.91 8.88
N GLY A 164 -11.53 -1.69 9.12
CA GLY A 164 -12.65 -1.19 8.35
C GLY A 164 -12.34 -1.02 6.85
N MET A 165 -11.17 -0.51 6.49
CA MET A 165 -10.75 -0.37 5.09
C MET A 165 -10.39 -1.74 4.50
N THR A 166 -9.81 -2.62 5.30
CA THR A 166 -9.49 -4.01 4.92
C THR A 166 -10.78 -4.77 4.59
N ASP A 167 -11.82 -4.64 5.41
CA ASP A 167 -13.14 -5.25 5.18
C ASP A 167 -13.80 -4.76 3.89
N LEU A 168 -13.67 -3.46 3.57
CA LEU A 168 -14.17 -2.90 2.32
C LEU A 168 -13.45 -3.51 1.11
N CYS A 169 -12.10 -3.62 1.16
CA CYS A 169 -11.34 -4.26 0.09
C CYS A 169 -11.71 -5.74 -0.07
N ALA A 170 -11.87 -6.48 1.04
CA ALA A 170 -12.27 -7.89 0.99
C ALA A 170 -13.67 -8.07 0.37
N ALA A 171 -14.62 -7.21 0.72
CA ALA A 171 -15.97 -7.24 0.14
C ALA A 171 -15.94 -6.90 -1.36
N LEU A 172 -15.09 -5.93 -1.76
CA LEU A 172 -14.94 -5.55 -3.15
C LEU A 172 -14.28 -6.66 -3.98
N LEU A 173 -13.22 -7.33 -3.47
CA LEU A 173 -12.61 -8.48 -4.12
C LEU A 173 -13.66 -9.56 -4.40
N HIS A 174 -14.49 -9.89 -3.40
CA HIS A 174 -15.58 -10.84 -3.56
C HIS A 174 -16.56 -10.41 -4.65
N CYS A 175 -16.94 -9.13 -4.71
CA CYS A 175 -17.83 -8.59 -5.74
C CYS A 175 -17.25 -8.74 -7.15
N ILE A 176 -15.94 -8.41 -7.34
CA ILE A 176 -15.26 -8.51 -8.63
C ILE A 176 -15.17 -9.98 -9.07
N GLU A 177 -14.74 -10.87 -8.17
CA GLU A 177 -14.63 -12.32 -8.43
C GLU A 177 -15.99 -12.93 -8.81
N ALA A 178 -17.05 -12.57 -8.09
CA ALA A 178 -18.41 -13.01 -8.39
C ALA A 178 -18.89 -12.51 -9.76
N ALA A 179 -18.64 -11.24 -10.09
CA ALA A 179 -19.00 -10.67 -11.38
C ALA A 179 -18.30 -11.38 -12.55
N LEU A 180 -17.02 -11.72 -12.38
CA LEU A 180 -16.24 -12.49 -13.36
C LEU A 180 -16.75 -13.93 -13.50
N ALA A 181 -17.04 -14.60 -12.37
CA ALA A 181 -17.48 -15.99 -12.36
C ALA A 181 -18.86 -16.19 -12.98
N HIS A 182 -19.78 -15.24 -12.76
CA HIS A 182 -21.16 -15.32 -13.24
C HIS A 182 -21.41 -14.55 -14.54
N SER A 183 -20.38 -13.93 -15.12
CA SER A 183 -20.47 -13.07 -16.32
C SER A 183 -21.48 -11.91 -16.15
N ASP A 184 -21.69 -11.45 -14.90
CA ASP A 184 -22.58 -10.35 -14.52
C ASP A 184 -21.78 -9.07 -14.31
N LEU A 185 -20.95 -8.73 -15.32
CA LEU A 185 -19.94 -7.70 -15.22
C LEU A 185 -20.52 -6.29 -15.01
N ALA A 186 -21.64 -5.97 -15.71
CA ALA A 186 -22.24 -4.64 -15.61
C ALA A 186 -22.85 -4.40 -14.23
N ALA A 187 -23.61 -5.35 -13.70
CA ALA A 187 -24.15 -5.24 -12.35
C ALA A 187 -23.06 -5.30 -11.28
N GLY A 188 -21.97 -6.05 -11.55
CA GLY A 188 -20.76 -6.02 -10.72
C GLY A 188 -20.12 -4.64 -10.65
N ALA A 189 -19.94 -3.97 -11.80
CA ALA A 189 -19.39 -2.61 -11.88
C ALA A 189 -20.28 -1.59 -11.15
N GLU A 190 -21.61 -1.70 -11.30
CA GLU A 190 -22.57 -0.84 -10.60
C GLU A 190 -22.50 -1.01 -9.08
N ARG A 191 -22.41 -2.26 -8.60
CA ARG A 191 -22.26 -2.56 -7.16
C ARG A 191 -20.92 -2.07 -6.62
N ALA A 192 -19.83 -2.16 -7.40
CA ALA A 192 -18.48 -1.79 -7.00
C ALA A 192 -18.24 -0.28 -6.98
N ALA A 193 -18.94 0.49 -7.83
CA ALA A 193 -18.70 1.93 -7.99
C ALA A 193 -18.72 2.74 -6.68
N PRO A 194 -19.62 2.50 -5.71
CA PRO A 194 -19.66 3.25 -4.44
C PRO A 194 -18.44 2.96 -3.52
N ALA A 195 -17.67 1.89 -3.77
CA ALA A 195 -16.52 1.57 -2.93
C ALA A 195 -15.39 2.61 -3.04
N VAL A 196 -15.25 3.28 -4.21
CA VAL A 196 -14.22 4.30 -4.42
C VAL A 196 -14.43 5.53 -3.53
N PRO A 197 -15.59 6.24 -3.57
CA PRO A 197 -15.81 7.37 -2.69
C PRO A 197 -15.81 6.97 -1.21
N GLU A 198 -16.22 5.76 -0.86
CA GLU A 198 -16.19 5.29 0.51
C GLU A 198 -14.75 5.09 1.01
N MET A 199 -13.86 4.49 0.21
CA MET A 199 -12.45 4.36 0.54
C MET A 199 -11.79 5.74 0.76
N LEU A 200 -12.06 6.70 -0.13
CA LEU A 200 -11.55 8.08 0.00
C LEU A 200 -12.07 8.73 1.28
N ARG A 201 -13.36 8.54 1.61
CA ARG A 201 -13.94 9.04 2.86
C ARG A 201 -13.22 8.48 4.09
N LEU A 202 -12.97 7.17 4.11
CA LEU A 202 -12.28 6.51 5.22
C LEU A 202 -10.84 6.99 5.36
N LEU A 203 -10.11 7.17 4.26
CA LEU A 203 -8.74 7.69 4.27
C LEU A 203 -8.67 9.14 4.76
N HIS A 204 -9.59 10.02 4.33
CA HIS A 204 -9.66 11.38 4.82
C HIS A 204 -9.94 11.43 6.33
N GLN A 205 -10.83 10.56 6.82
CA GLN A 205 -11.10 10.45 8.26
C GLN A 205 -9.88 9.94 9.03
N TYR A 206 -9.18 8.94 8.49
CA TYR A 206 -7.94 8.44 9.08
C TYR A 206 -6.86 9.54 9.14
N ALA A 207 -6.68 10.31 8.06
CA ALA A 207 -5.75 11.45 8.04
C ALA A 207 -6.11 12.53 9.08
N ALA A 208 -7.39 12.66 9.41
CA ALA A 208 -7.89 13.54 10.46
C ALA A 208 -7.83 12.92 11.88
N GLY A 209 -7.26 11.71 12.02
CA GLY A 209 -7.11 11.01 13.30
C GLY A 209 -8.32 10.17 13.72
N PHE A 210 -9.29 9.93 12.83
CA PHE A 210 -10.49 9.13 13.12
C PHE A 210 -10.43 7.78 12.42
N VAL A 211 -10.44 6.70 13.17
CA VAL A 211 -10.64 5.34 12.62
C VAL A 211 -12.13 5.07 12.57
N ARG A 212 -12.67 4.81 11.37
CA ARG A 212 -14.09 4.56 11.15
C ARG A 212 -14.27 3.28 10.34
N SER A 213 -15.43 2.65 10.51
CA SER A 213 -15.87 1.52 9.71
C SER A 213 -16.54 2.00 8.41
N PRO A 214 -16.51 1.20 7.33
CA PRO A 214 -17.27 1.46 6.11
C PRO A 214 -18.78 1.39 6.37
N ASP A 215 -19.55 1.91 5.43
CA ASP A 215 -21.02 1.76 5.45
C ASP A 215 -21.37 0.26 5.42
N PRO A 216 -22.07 -0.27 6.45
CA PRO A 216 -22.44 -1.67 6.50
C PRO A 216 -23.36 -2.09 5.34
N SER A 217 -24.20 -1.17 4.84
CA SER A 217 -25.09 -1.45 3.71
C SER A 217 -24.31 -1.65 2.42
N LEU A 218 -23.26 -0.85 2.19
CA LEU A 218 -22.36 -1.01 1.05
C LEU A 218 -21.61 -2.35 1.14
N VAL A 219 -21.05 -2.70 2.29
CA VAL A 219 -20.35 -3.97 2.48
C VAL A 219 -21.29 -5.15 2.24
N ALA A 220 -22.55 -5.06 2.67
CA ALA A 220 -23.57 -6.09 2.41
C ALA A 220 -23.87 -6.23 0.91
N VAL A 221 -24.02 -5.11 0.18
CA VAL A 221 -24.26 -5.11 -1.28
C VAL A 221 -23.09 -5.73 -2.03
N LEU A 222 -21.85 -5.40 -1.66
CA LEU A 222 -20.64 -5.95 -2.28
C LEU A 222 -20.51 -7.48 -2.06
N ARG A 223 -20.95 -7.99 -0.91
CA ARG A 223 -20.93 -9.42 -0.57
C ARG A 223 -22.13 -10.19 -1.13
N HIS A 224 -23.13 -9.50 -1.64
CA HIS A 224 -24.33 -10.16 -2.19
C HIS A 224 -23.99 -10.88 -3.49
N GLN A 225 -24.16 -12.22 -3.50
CA GLN A 225 -24.04 -13.01 -4.72
C GLN A 225 -25.36 -12.90 -5.50
N PRO A 226 -25.32 -12.64 -6.80
CA PRO A 226 -26.50 -12.83 -7.63
C PRO A 226 -26.93 -14.31 -7.58
N VAL A 227 -28.21 -14.54 -7.31
CA VAL A 227 -28.84 -15.86 -7.31
C VAL A 227 -29.00 -16.37 -8.74
#